data_215e9d5ed8b22d4df4c2018dc6e2c691
#
_entry.id   215e9d5ed8b22d4df4c2018dc6e2c691
#
_cell.length_a   1.000
_cell.length_b   1.000
_cell.length_c   1.000
_cell.angle_alpha   90.00
_cell.angle_beta   90.00
_cell.angle_gamma   90.00
#
_symmetry.space_group_name_H-M   'P 1'
#
loop_
_entity.id
_entity.type
_entity.pdbx_description
1 polymer ?
#
loop_
_entity_poly.entity_id
_entity_poly.type
_entity_poly.pdbx_seq_one_letter_code
_entity_poly.pdbx_strand_id
1 'polypeptide(L)'
;MNINDYKNQNCECGKPQRAKPRFLTHRVSEAEAGRSVQSLLRNEMQLSGGLAARLKRVENGITLNGEKVFSNVRAAEGDIIAAAIGFCPERCGKLPFEVLFEDEDLLIINKPAGAAVHGSRYDDSVPSIELAVNEYYGDEGFFHPVSRLDRGTTGVMTIAKNGYMHERLSACLHTDSYVRFYIGICHGWLGANAGTVDMPIKREDGPSVRRVIDPCGAEAITDFRLLKDCGFNGCRGFAAEENEQAENIVIKKENDAQRYKNKSGLIPVEFRLRTGRTHQIRVHAAAVGHPLAGDWLYGTEEPELIGRPALHSYRLEFVHPLRGEKLCIKAELPQDMQKLLSRH
;
A
#
# COMPACT_ATOMS: atom_id res chain seq x y z
N MET A 1 -19.57 -8.26 9.10
CA MET A 1 -18.95 -9.16 10.07
C MET A 1 -17.99 -8.33 10.90
N ASN A 2 -18.15 -8.31 12.20
CA ASN A 2 -17.42 -7.37 13.08
C ASN A 2 -16.10 -8.06 13.49
N ILE A 3 -14.97 -7.39 13.37
CA ILE A 3 -13.64 -7.93 13.75
C ILE A 3 -13.59 -8.36 15.22
N ASN A 4 -14.45 -7.81 16.08
CA ASN A 4 -14.56 -8.18 17.50
C ASN A 4 -15.09 -9.61 17.75
N ASP A 5 -15.73 -10.25 16.77
CA ASP A 5 -16.26 -11.62 16.92
C ASP A 5 -15.14 -12.69 16.80
N TYR A 6 -13.93 -12.27 16.42
CA TYR A 6 -12.81 -13.18 16.15
C TYR A 6 -12.07 -13.63 17.41
N LYS A 7 -12.11 -12.85 18.50
CA LYS A 7 -11.39 -13.18 19.76
C LYS A 7 -11.86 -14.46 20.48
N ASN A 8 -12.96 -15.08 20.04
CA ASN A 8 -13.56 -16.25 20.73
C ASN A 8 -13.44 -17.59 19.97
N GLN A 9 -12.75 -17.63 18.84
CA GLN A 9 -12.48 -18.92 18.19
C GLN A 9 -11.05 -19.35 18.48
N ASN A 10 -10.87 -20.08 19.60
CA ASN A 10 -9.62 -20.80 19.92
C ASN A 10 -9.32 -21.78 18.78
N CYS A 11 -8.38 -21.46 17.94
CA CYS A 11 -7.77 -22.39 17.01
C CYS A 11 -6.87 -23.33 17.84
N GLU A 12 -7.27 -24.58 18.02
CA GLU A 12 -6.39 -25.67 18.44
C GLU A 12 -5.40 -25.98 17.29
N CYS A 13 -4.57 -25.03 16.94
CA CYS A 13 -3.48 -25.25 16.01
C CYS A 13 -2.31 -25.81 16.80
N GLY A 14 -2.00 -27.08 16.60
CA GLY A 14 -0.75 -27.68 17.07
C GLY A 14 0.42 -26.79 16.64
N LYS A 15 1.53 -26.83 17.40
CA LYS A 15 2.74 -26.01 17.17
C LYS A 15 3.00 -25.82 15.68
N PRO A 16 3.21 -24.58 15.18
CA PRO A 16 3.35 -24.33 13.76
C PRO A 16 4.43 -25.26 13.18
N GLN A 17 4.07 -26.00 12.12
CA GLN A 17 5.07 -26.70 11.33
C GLN A 17 6.05 -25.65 10.86
N ARG A 18 7.35 -25.94 10.95
CA ARG A 18 8.40 -24.96 10.63
C ARG A 18 8.20 -24.44 9.21
N ALA A 19 7.95 -23.15 9.08
CA ALA A 19 7.84 -22.48 7.80
C ALA A 19 9.01 -22.86 6.88
N LYS A 20 8.75 -23.17 5.61
CA LYS A 20 9.80 -23.59 4.68
C LYS A 20 10.71 -22.42 4.32
N PRO A 21 12.04 -22.58 4.34
CA PRO A 21 12.95 -21.50 3.93
C PRO A 21 12.66 -21.05 2.49
N ARG A 22 12.62 -19.75 2.29
CA ARG A 22 12.44 -19.11 0.99
C ARG A 22 13.80 -18.65 0.48
N PHE A 23 14.27 -19.25 -0.62
CA PHE A 23 15.52 -18.90 -1.24
C PHE A 23 15.33 -18.12 -2.54
N LEU A 24 16.09 -17.06 -2.71
CA LEU A 24 16.35 -16.44 -3.99
C LEU A 24 17.59 -17.08 -4.59
N THR A 25 17.50 -17.58 -5.82
CA THR A 25 18.63 -18.24 -6.49
C THR A 25 19.05 -17.48 -7.74
N HIS A 26 20.34 -17.49 -8.03
CA HIS A 26 20.93 -16.91 -9.23
C HIS A 26 21.97 -17.87 -9.80
N ARG A 27 21.85 -18.19 -11.09
CA ARG A 27 22.87 -18.95 -11.82
C ARG A 27 23.84 -17.99 -12.48
N VAL A 28 25.11 -18.13 -12.16
CA VAL A 28 26.19 -17.27 -12.68
C VAL A 28 26.37 -17.51 -14.18
N SER A 29 26.25 -16.48 -14.98
CA SER A 29 26.51 -16.51 -16.42
C SER A 29 27.98 -16.38 -16.75
N GLU A 30 28.38 -16.64 -18.00
CA GLU A 30 29.74 -16.45 -18.50
C GLU A 30 30.23 -15.00 -18.27
N ALA A 31 29.37 -14.00 -18.53
CA ALA A 31 29.69 -12.58 -18.35
C ALA A 31 29.90 -12.16 -16.88
N GLU A 32 29.41 -12.96 -15.95
CA GLU A 32 29.49 -12.72 -14.51
C GLU A 32 30.61 -13.52 -13.83
N ALA A 33 31.17 -14.49 -14.54
CA ALA A 33 32.26 -15.36 -14.03
C ALA A 33 33.45 -14.54 -13.51
N GLY A 34 34.01 -14.97 -12.39
CA GLY A 34 35.08 -14.26 -11.70
C GLY A 34 34.66 -13.09 -10.82
N ARG A 35 33.40 -12.69 -10.83
CA ARG A 35 32.86 -11.68 -9.88
C ARG A 35 32.70 -12.29 -8.49
N SER A 36 32.82 -11.46 -7.46
CA SER A 36 32.62 -11.92 -6.08
C SER A 36 31.13 -12.19 -5.81
N VAL A 37 30.85 -13.17 -4.97
CA VAL A 37 29.49 -13.46 -4.48
C VAL A 37 28.82 -12.18 -3.95
N GLN A 38 29.56 -11.31 -3.24
CA GLN A 38 29.02 -10.03 -2.77
C GLN A 38 28.54 -9.10 -3.90
N SER A 39 29.32 -9.04 -5.00
CA SER A 39 28.94 -8.25 -6.17
C SER A 39 27.66 -8.79 -6.82
N LEU A 40 27.55 -10.10 -6.95
CA LEU A 40 26.38 -10.77 -7.56
C LEU A 40 25.12 -10.64 -6.68
N LEU A 41 25.25 -10.83 -5.37
CA LEU A 41 24.14 -10.58 -4.43
C LEU A 41 23.60 -9.15 -4.54
N ARG A 42 24.49 -8.16 -4.71
CA ARG A 42 24.09 -6.75 -4.74
C ARG A 42 23.53 -6.32 -6.09
N ASN A 43 24.19 -6.70 -7.19
CA ASN A 43 23.89 -6.16 -8.51
C ASN A 43 22.84 -7.00 -9.26
N GLU A 44 22.95 -8.33 -9.19
CA GLU A 44 22.05 -9.24 -9.93
C GLU A 44 20.85 -9.65 -9.06
N MET A 45 21.11 -10.06 -7.83
CA MET A 45 20.04 -10.47 -6.92
C MET A 45 19.43 -9.28 -6.15
N GLN A 46 20.02 -8.08 -6.26
CA GLN A 46 19.54 -6.83 -5.70
C GLN A 46 19.26 -6.87 -4.19
N LEU A 47 20.05 -7.62 -3.44
CA LEU A 47 20.01 -7.61 -1.98
C LEU A 47 20.58 -6.31 -1.44
N SER A 48 19.88 -5.71 -0.47
CA SER A 48 20.43 -4.57 0.26
C SER A 48 21.67 -4.98 1.07
N GLY A 49 22.56 -4.01 1.32
CA GLY A 49 23.73 -4.25 2.17
C GLY A 49 23.36 -4.74 3.57
N GLY A 50 22.24 -4.25 4.13
CA GLY A 50 21.71 -4.66 5.43
C GLY A 50 21.24 -6.11 5.44
N LEU A 51 20.46 -6.50 4.44
CA LEU A 51 19.99 -7.87 4.30
C LEU A 51 21.16 -8.84 4.09
N ALA A 52 22.06 -8.53 3.15
CA ALA A 52 23.23 -9.35 2.90
C ALA A 52 24.12 -9.53 4.16
N ALA A 53 24.33 -8.46 4.95
CA ALA A 53 25.08 -8.52 6.20
C ALA A 53 24.39 -9.41 7.25
N ARG A 54 23.05 -9.38 7.33
CA ARG A 54 22.27 -10.26 8.21
C ARG A 54 22.38 -11.71 7.79
N LEU A 55 22.23 -12.00 6.48
CA LEU A 55 22.26 -13.36 5.94
C LEU A 55 23.65 -14.04 6.11
N LYS A 56 24.74 -13.30 6.09
CA LYS A 56 26.09 -13.83 6.38
C LYS A 56 26.19 -14.45 7.78
N ARG A 57 25.38 -14.02 8.72
CA ARG A 57 25.37 -14.49 10.13
C ARG A 57 24.43 -15.66 10.35
N VAL A 58 23.56 -15.95 9.40
CA VAL A 58 22.60 -17.05 9.46
C VAL A 58 23.25 -18.32 8.89
N GLU A 59 22.97 -19.45 9.49
CA GLU A 59 23.39 -20.74 8.95
C GLU A 59 22.70 -20.95 7.58
N ASN A 60 23.52 -21.26 6.56
CA ASN A 60 23.06 -21.39 5.16
C ASN A 60 22.30 -20.15 4.61
N GLY A 61 22.50 -18.97 5.22
CA GLY A 61 21.87 -17.74 4.76
C GLY A 61 22.33 -17.28 3.36
N ILE A 62 23.60 -17.59 3.00
CA ILE A 62 24.16 -17.43 1.65
C ILE A 62 24.97 -18.68 1.33
N THR A 63 24.64 -19.33 0.21
CA THR A 63 25.35 -20.52 -0.27
C THR A 63 25.78 -20.36 -1.72
N LEU A 64 26.86 -21.07 -2.07
CA LEU A 64 27.33 -21.29 -3.44
C LEU A 64 27.30 -22.79 -3.67
N ASN A 65 26.54 -23.25 -4.64
CA ASN A 65 26.33 -24.67 -4.94
C ASN A 65 25.87 -25.50 -3.72
N GLY A 66 25.08 -24.87 -2.84
CA GLY A 66 24.56 -25.50 -1.62
C GLY A 66 25.47 -25.40 -0.39
N GLU A 67 26.73 -25.00 -0.53
CA GLU A 67 27.65 -24.86 0.56
C GLU A 67 27.75 -23.40 1.05
N LYS A 68 27.86 -23.20 2.36
CA LYS A 68 28.04 -21.88 2.95
C LYS A 68 29.31 -21.22 2.45
N VAL A 69 29.23 -19.99 2.00
CA VAL A 69 30.35 -19.28 1.36
C VAL A 69 30.57 -17.90 1.98
N PHE A 70 31.85 -17.48 1.98
CA PHE A 70 32.21 -16.10 2.27
C PHE A 70 31.94 -15.22 1.04
N SER A 71 31.44 -14.02 1.26
CA SER A 71 31.00 -13.11 0.20
C SER A 71 32.14 -12.60 -0.73
N ASN A 72 33.41 -12.75 -0.35
CA ASN A 72 34.58 -12.41 -1.16
C ASN A 72 35.00 -13.52 -2.14
N VAL A 73 34.41 -14.71 -2.03
CA VAL A 73 34.65 -15.81 -2.96
C VAL A 73 34.23 -15.40 -4.35
N ARG A 74 35.00 -15.79 -5.36
CA ARG A 74 34.68 -15.55 -6.78
C ARG A 74 33.91 -16.74 -7.32
N ALA A 75 32.77 -16.46 -7.95
CA ALA A 75 31.96 -17.48 -8.55
C ALA A 75 32.41 -17.80 -9.99
N ALA A 76 32.29 -19.06 -10.38
CA ALA A 76 32.54 -19.52 -11.74
C ALA A 76 31.23 -19.53 -12.55
N GLU A 77 31.34 -19.62 -13.88
CA GLU A 77 30.22 -19.86 -14.74
C GLU A 77 29.46 -21.14 -14.33
N GLY A 78 28.14 -21.06 -14.33
CA GLY A 78 27.26 -22.16 -13.97
C GLY A 78 27.04 -22.35 -12.47
N ASP A 79 27.83 -21.71 -11.61
CA ASP A 79 27.63 -21.74 -10.16
C ASP A 79 26.22 -21.21 -9.81
N ILE A 80 25.65 -21.76 -8.73
CA ILE A 80 24.36 -21.36 -8.21
C ILE A 80 24.55 -20.67 -6.85
N ILE A 81 24.27 -19.37 -6.80
CA ILE A 81 24.19 -18.62 -5.56
C ILE A 81 22.75 -18.71 -5.03
N ALA A 82 22.59 -19.02 -3.75
CA ALA A 82 21.29 -18.95 -3.08
C ALA A 82 21.37 -18.06 -1.83
N ALA A 83 20.36 -17.23 -1.64
CA ALA A 83 20.20 -16.35 -0.48
C ALA A 83 18.85 -16.64 0.21
N ALA A 84 18.87 -16.91 1.52
CA ALA A 84 17.66 -17.19 2.32
C ALA A 84 16.93 -15.86 2.62
N ILE A 85 16.03 -15.42 1.73
CA ILE A 85 15.33 -14.14 1.85
C ILE A 85 14.22 -14.13 2.92
N GLY A 86 13.85 -15.28 3.44
CA GLY A 86 12.80 -15.42 4.46
C GLY A 86 12.29 -16.86 4.57
N PHE A 87 11.03 -16.98 4.89
CA PHE A 87 10.32 -18.25 4.98
C PHE A 87 8.98 -18.13 4.24
N CYS A 88 8.46 -19.24 3.74
CA CYS A 88 7.08 -19.36 3.26
C CYS A 88 6.21 -19.78 4.43
N PRO A 89 5.30 -18.93 4.93
CA PRO A 89 4.42 -19.31 6.03
C PRO A 89 3.36 -20.31 5.56
N GLU A 90 2.99 -21.22 6.44
CA GLU A 90 1.79 -22.03 6.28
C GLU A 90 0.59 -21.30 6.85
N ARG A 91 -0.59 -21.47 6.22
CA ARG A 91 -1.82 -20.83 6.68
C ARG A 91 -2.39 -21.60 7.86
N CYS A 92 -2.53 -20.95 9.01
CA CYS A 92 -3.07 -21.57 10.23
C CYS A 92 -4.57 -21.30 10.43
N GLY A 93 -5.17 -20.38 9.69
CA GLY A 93 -6.55 -19.96 9.94
C GLY A 93 -7.20 -19.28 8.72
N LYS A 94 -8.15 -18.38 9.02
CA LYS A 94 -8.81 -17.52 8.04
C LYS A 94 -8.65 -16.07 8.45
N LEU A 95 -8.40 -15.20 7.48
CA LEU A 95 -8.42 -13.76 7.72
C LEU A 95 -9.86 -13.26 7.86
N PRO A 96 -10.14 -12.28 8.76
CA PRO A 96 -11.46 -11.68 8.92
C PRO A 96 -11.80 -10.66 7.81
N PHE A 97 -11.01 -10.62 6.75
CA PHE A 97 -11.17 -9.74 5.61
C PHE A 97 -10.76 -10.44 4.32
N GLU A 98 -11.14 -9.86 3.21
CA GLU A 98 -10.92 -10.42 1.87
C GLU A 98 -9.44 -10.40 1.48
N VAL A 99 -8.96 -11.53 0.96
CA VAL A 99 -7.66 -11.66 0.31
C VAL A 99 -7.86 -11.46 -1.20
N LEU A 100 -7.22 -10.42 -1.74
CA LEU A 100 -7.30 -10.07 -3.16
C LEU A 100 -6.24 -10.80 -3.99
N PHE A 101 -5.08 -11.03 -3.40
CA PHE A 101 -3.98 -11.77 -4.00
C PHE A 101 -3.07 -12.34 -2.91
N GLU A 102 -2.59 -13.55 -3.11
CA GLU A 102 -1.59 -14.16 -2.23
C GLU A 102 -0.69 -15.11 -3.00
N ASP A 103 0.62 -14.95 -2.81
CA ASP A 103 1.63 -15.91 -3.28
C ASP A 103 2.66 -16.20 -2.17
N GLU A 104 3.84 -16.73 -2.54
CA GLU A 104 4.89 -17.06 -1.57
C GLU A 104 5.48 -15.83 -0.87
N ASP A 105 5.47 -14.67 -1.53
CA ASP A 105 6.19 -13.46 -1.12
C ASP A 105 5.28 -12.30 -0.74
N LEU A 106 4.01 -12.30 -1.18
CA LEU A 106 3.04 -11.21 -1.00
C LEU A 106 1.70 -11.71 -0.46
N LEU A 107 1.08 -10.86 0.35
CA LEU A 107 -0.32 -10.91 0.72
C LEU A 107 -0.94 -9.54 0.43
N ILE A 108 -1.94 -9.47 -0.45
CA ILE A 108 -2.68 -8.24 -0.77
C ILE A 108 -4.13 -8.43 -0.34
N ILE A 109 -4.61 -7.52 0.49
CA ILE A 109 -5.91 -7.61 1.15
C ILE A 109 -6.81 -6.43 0.79
N ASN A 110 -8.11 -6.63 0.95
CA ASN A 110 -9.08 -5.56 1.02
C ASN A 110 -9.23 -5.13 2.49
N LYS A 111 -8.48 -4.10 2.90
CA LYS A 111 -8.50 -3.64 4.28
C LYS A 111 -9.89 -3.08 4.63
N PRO A 112 -10.53 -3.56 5.71
CA PRO A 112 -11.79 -3.00 6.20
C PRO A 112 -11.60 -1.63 6.87
N ALA A 113 -12.68 -0.87 6.99
CA ALA A 113 -12.72 0.33 7.81
C ALA A 113 -12.56 -0.01 9.30
N GLY A 114 -12.05 0.92 10.09
CA GLY A 114 -11.92 0.79 11.55
C GLY A 114 -10.70 -0.01 12.02
N ALA A 115 -10.07 -0.83 11.18
CA ALA A 115 -8.87 -1.57 11.52
C ALA A 115 -7.61 -0.69 11.35
N ALA A 116 -6.79 -0.63 12.39
CA ALA A 116 -5.46 -0.04 12.32
C ALA A 116 -4.51 -0.97 11.53
N VAL A 117 -3.46 -0.43 10.91
CA VAL A 117 -2.44 -1.26 10.24
C VAL A 117 -1.60 -2.00 11.26
N HIS A 118 -1.06 -1.27 12.24
CA HIS A 118 -0.31 -1.84 13.37
C HIS A 118 -1.14 -1.85 14.64
N GLY A 119 -0.89 -2.83 15.50
CA GLY A 119 -1.45 -2.89 16.85
C GLY A 119 -1.07 -1.65 17.67
N SER A 120 -1.93 -1.26 18.60
CA SER A 120 -1.63 -0.22 19.57
C SER A 120 -0.79 -0.83 20.70
N ARG A 121 0.28 -0.13 21.08
CA ARG A 121 1.05 -0.51 22.28
C ARG A 121 0.32 -0.22 23.60
N TYR A 122 -0.78 0.53 23.53
CA TYR A 122 -1.50 1.04 24.69
C TYR A 122 -2.93 0.52 24.80
N ASP A 123 -3.44 -0.11 23.74
CA ASP A 123 -4.82 -0.57 23.69
C ASP A 123 -4.95 -1.79 22.76
N ASP A 124 -4.92 -2.96 23.36
CA ASP A 124 -5.07 -4.25 22.65
C ASP A 124 -6.50 -4.51 22.16
N SER A 125 -7.47 -3.65 22.54
CA SER A 125 -8.85 -3.77 22.07
C SER A 125 -9.03 -3.26 20.63
N VAL A 126 -8.08 -2.48 20.11
CA VAL A 126 -8.14 -1.93 18.77
C VAL A 126 -7.78 -3.03 17.75
N PRO A 127 -8.71 -3.41 16.86
CA PRO A 127 -8.41 -4.38 15.80
C PRO A 127 -7.29 -3.90 14.91
N SER A 128 -6.30 -4.77 14.65
CA SER A 128 -5.21 -4.44 13.73
C SER A 128 -5.03 -5.51 12.66
N ILE A 129 -4.57 -5.06 11.49
CA ILE A 129 -4.23 -5.96 10.38
C ILE A 129 -3.03 -6.83 10.77
N GLU A 130 -2.06 -6.25 11.46
CA GLU A 130 -0.88 -6.95 11.97
C GLU A 130 -1.25 -8.16 12.82
N LEU A 131 -2.12 -7.97 13.82
CA LEU A 131 -2.55 -9.06 14.69
C LEU A 131 -3.26 -10.17 13.89
N ALA A 132 -4.20 -9.81 13.02
CA ALA A 132 -4.93 -10.78 12.22
C ALA A 132 -4.01 -11.57 11.25
N VAL A 133 -2.98 -10.93 10.68
CA VAL A 133 -2.01 -11.58 9.80
C VAL A 133 -1.06 -12.49 10.59
N ASN A 134 -0.62 -12.06 11.77
CA ASN A 134 0.20 -12.89 12.66
C ASN A 134 -0.55 -14.15 13.11
N GLU A 135 -1.82 -14.02 13.47
CA GLU A 135 -2.68 -15.16 13.78
C GLU A 135 -2.89 -16.08 12.57
N TYR A 136 -3.07 -15.49 11.38
CA TYR A 136 -3.25 -16.24 10.13
C TYR A 136 -2.05 -17.11 9.78
N TYR A 137 -0.85 -16.64 10.03
CA TYR A 137 0.39 -17.39 9.77
C TYR A 137 0.95 -18.09 11.01
N GLY A 138 0.39 -17.85 12.21
CA GLY A 138 0.89 -18.40 13.47
C GLY A 138 2.27 -17.89 13.86
N ASP A 139 2.76 -16.81 13.26
CA ASP A 139 4.07 -16.20 13.51
C ASP A 139 4.05 -14.69 13.20
N GLU A 140 4.81 -13.90 13.96
CA GLU A 140 4.93 -12.44 13.79
C GLU A 140 5.89 -12.02 12.66
N GLY A 141 6.65 -12.96 12.09
CA GLY A 141 7.71 -12.67 11.12
C GLY A 141 7.26 -12.31 9.70
N PHE A 142 5.96 -12.38 9.39
CA PHE A 142 5.43 -12.27 8.02
C PHE A 142 4.65 -10.98 7.73
N PHE A 143 4.63 -10.05 8.67
CA PHE A 143 3.92 -8.79 8.49
C PHE A 143 4.87 -7.63 8.19
N HIS A 144 5.04 -7.32 6.91
CA HIS A 144 5.83 -6.18 6.43
C HIS A 144 4.97 -5.31 5.51
N PRO A 145 4.16 -4.38 6.03
CA PRO A 145 3.29 -3.55 5.20
C PRO A 145 4.10 -2.62 4.31
N VAL A 146 3.91 -2.73 3.00
CA VAL A 146 4.63 -1.92 1.99
C VAL A 146 4.16 -0.47 2.04
N SER A 147 2.86 -0.27 2.22
CA SER A 147 2.25 1.06 2.43
C SER A 147 1.17 0.96 3.51
N ARG A 148 0.83 2.09 4.12
CA ARG A 148 -0.21 2.15 5.14
C ARG A 148 -1.45 2.84 4.60
N LEU A 149 -2.60 2.40 5.05
CA LEU A 149 -3.87 3.10 4.93
C LEU A 149 -4.27 3.64 6.30
N ASP A 150 -4.97 4.77 6.32
CA ASP A 150 -5.53 5.31 7.55
C ASP A 150 -6.57 4.35 8.12
N ARG A 151 -6.87 4.45 9.42
CA ARG A 151 -7.84 3.58 10.10
C ARG A 151 -9.21 3.58 9.41
N GLY A 152 -9.71 4.75 8.97
CA GLY A 152 -10.97 4.89 8.26
C GLY A 152 -10.91 4.58 6.76
N THR A 153 -9.73 4.50 6.15
CA THR A 153 -9.58 4.21 4.72
C THR A 153 -9.68 2.71 4.47
N THR A 154 -10.45 2.33 3.46
CA THR A 154 -10.64 0.93 3.03
C THR A 154 -9.85 0.61 1.77
N GLY A 155 -9.76 -0.67 1.41
CA GLY A 155 -9.31 -1.12 0.09
C GLY A 155 -7.93 -1.78 0.05
N VAL A 156 -7.34 -1.80 -1.14
CA VAL A 156 -6.11 -2.54 -1.45
C VAL A 156 -4.96 -2.12 -0.56
N MET A 157 -4.42 -3.09 0.18
CA MET A 157 -3.23 -2.93 1.02
C MET A 157 -2.27 -4.09 0.78
N THR A 158 -0.99 -3.77 0.55
CA THR A 158 0.06 -4.76 0.27
C THR A 158 0.91 -5.03 1.51
N ILE A 159 1.08 -6.31 1.80
CA ILE A 159 1.93 -6.83 2.86
C ILE A 159 2.96 -7.76 2.21
N ALA A 160 4.23 -7.46 2.39
CA ALA A 160 5.31 -8.37 2.03
C ALA A 160 5.49 -9.41 3.14
N LYS A 161 5.69 -10.67 2.77
CA LYS A 161 5.89 -11.78 3.71
C LYS A 161 7.34 -11.90 4.20
N ASN A 162 8.25 -11.15 3.59
CA ASN A 162 9.66 -11.13 3.98
C ASN A 162 10.30 -9.76 3.74
N GLY A 163 11.43 -9.53 4.41
CA GLY A 163 12.13 -8.24 4.35
C GLY A 163 12.70 -7.91 2.98
N TYR A 164 13.09 -8.90 2.17
CA TYR A 164 13.58 -8.69 0.81
C TYR A 164 12.49 -8.08 -0.08
N MET A 165 11.32 -8.72 -0.11
CA MET A 165 10.18 -8.23 -0.90
C MET A 165 9.71 -6.86 -0.43
N HIS A 166 9.70 -6.63 0.91
CA HIS A 166 9.38 -5.32 1.47
C HIS A 166 10.36 -4.23 0.97
N GLU A 167 11.67 -4.47 1.00
CA GLU A 167 12.68 -3.53 0.50
C GLU A 167 12.49 -3.25 -1.00
N ARG A 168 12.24 -4.31 -1.79
CA ARG A 168 12.03 -4.20 -3.24
C ARG A 168 10.82 -3.35 -3.59
N LEU A 169 9.68 -3.60 -2.97
CA LEU A 169 8.45 -2.83 -3.21
C LEU A 169 8.54 -1.42 -2.64
N SER A 170 9.17 -1.25 -1.47
CA SER A 170 9.37 0.08 -0.87
C SER A 170 10.20 1.00 -1.76
N ALA A 171 11.21 0.45 -2.46
CA ALA A 171 12.00 1.21 -3.44
C ALA A 171 11.17 1.67 -4.67
N CYS A 172 10.06 0.99 -4.96
CA CYS A 172 9.17 1.31 -6.09
C CYS A 172 8.02 2.26 -5.71
N LEU A 173 7.78 2.53 -4.41
CA LEU A 173 6.58 3.24 -3.91
C LEU A 173 6.32 4.61 -4.54
N HIS A 174 7.37 5.27 -5.02
CA HIS A 174 7.30 6.63 -5.58
C HIS A 174 7.71 6.66 -7.06
N THR A 175 7.59 5.53 -7.74
CA THR A 175 7.86 5.36 -9.16
C THR A 175 6.61 4.92 -9.90
N ASP A 176 6.64 4.99 -11.23
CA ASP A 176 5.56 4.45 -12.08
C ASP A 176 5.49 2.90 -12.06
N SER A 177 6.40 2.24 -11.36
CA SER A 177 6.37 0.80 -11.16
C SER A 177 5.47 0.33 -10.00
N TYR A 178 4.92 1.27 -9.20
CA TYR A 178 4.00 0.98 -8.10
C TYR A 178 2.98 2.11 -7.94
N VAL A 179 1.85 1.99 -8.64
CA VAL A 179 0.86 3.06 -8.75
C VAL A 179 -0.40 2.72 -7.94
N ARG A 180 -0.80 3.63 -7.08
CA ARG A 180 -1.96 3.50 -6.18
C ARG A 180 -3.05 4.49 -6.60
N PHE A 181 -4.25 3.97 -6.79
CA PHE A 181 -5.43 4.76 -7.13
C PHE A 181 -6.47 4.64 -6.04
N TYR A 182 -7.06 5.77 -5.71
CA TYR A 182 -8.08 5.90 -4.68
C TYR A 182 -9.33 6.52 -5.27
N ILE A 183 -10.49 6.17 -4.72
CA ILE A 183 -11.73 6.90 -4.92
C ILE A 183 -12.05 7.62 -3.63
N GLY A 184 -12.22 8.94 -3.71
CA GLY A 184 -12.77 9.76 -2.65
C GLY A 184 -14.10 10.34 -3.07
N ILE A 185 -15.04 10.48 -2.12
CA ILE A 185 -16.28 11.22 -2.34
C ILE A 185 -16.17 12.54 -1.58
N CYS A 186 -16.16 13.65 -2.32
CA CYS A 186 -15.89 14.98 -1.79
C CYS A 186 -17.17 15.83 -1.74
N HIS A 187 -17.23 16.82 -0.82
CA HIS A 187 -18.23 17.87 -0.82
C HIS A 187 -17.94 18.91 -1.91
N GLY A 188 -18.54 18.72 -3.07
CA GLY A 188 -18.20 19.46 -4.26
C GLY A 188 -16.83 19.08 -4.82
N TRP A 189 -16.43 19.71 -5.90
CA TRP A 189 -15.09 19.67 -6.46
C TRP A 189 -14.83 20.85 -7.37
N LEU A 190 -13.55 21.08 -7.68
CA LEU A 190 -13.12 22.04 -8.68
C LEU A 190 -13.78 21.77 -10.02
N GLY A 191 -14.05 22.81 -10.80
CA GLY A 191 -14.64 22.67 -12.12
C GLY A 191 -13.72 22.03 -13.19
N ALA A 192 -12.48 21.74 -12.82
CA ALA A 192 -11.51 21.04 -13.69
C ALA A 192 -11.72 19.53 -13.64
N ASN A 193 -11.67 18.88 -14.80
CA ASN A 193 -11.87 17.44 -14.89
C ASN A 193 -10.67 16.62 -14.40
N ALA A 194 -9.45 17.18 -14.50
CA ALA A 194 -8.22 16.54 -14.02
C ALA A 194 -7.17 17.58 -13.61
N GLY A 195 -6.22 17.19 -12.79
CA GLY A 195 -5.12 18.05 -12.39
C GLY A 195 -4.25 17.43 -11.32
N THR A 196 -3.37 18.26 -10.77
CA THR A 196 -2.41 17.91 -9.72
C THR A 196 -2.51 18.91 -8.58
N VAL A 197 -2.57 18.40 -7.36
CA VAL A 197 -2.36 19.16 -6.13
C VAL A 197 -0.93 18.91 -5.66
N ASP A 198 -0.10 19.95 -5.70
CA ASP A 198 1.31 19.94 -5.33
C ASP A 198 1.51 20.93 -4.17
N MET A 199 1.20 20.49 -2.96
CA MET A 199 1.27 21.30 -1.75
C MET A 199 1.95 20.50 -0.62
N PRO A 200 3.10 20.97 -0.10
CA PRO A 200 3.84 20.27 0.93
C PRO A 200 3.05 20.14 2.24
N ILE A 201 3.25 19.01 2.93
CA ILE A 201 2.50 18.63 4.12
C ILE A 201 3.46 18.45 5.30
N LYS A 202 3.14 19.06 6.45
CA LYS A 202 3.80 18.76 7.73
C LYS A 202 2.81 18.28 8.79
N ARG A 203 3.31 17.76 9.89
CA ARG A 203 2.51 17.54 11.10
C ARG A 203 2.20 18.90 11.72
N GLU A 204 0.95 19.11 12.14
CA GLU A 204 0.56 20.28 12.94
C GLU A 204 1.36 20.29 14.27
N ASP A 205 1.77 21.46 14.70
CA ASP A 205 2.56 21.60 15.93
C ASP A 205 1.71 21.21 17.16
N GLY A 206 2.35 20.62 18.17
CA GLY A 206 1.69 20.16 19.38
C GLY A 206 1.26 18.68 19.34
N PRO A 207 0.34 18.23 20.24
CA PRO A 207 -0.08 16.85 20.37
C PRO A 207 -1.04 16.36 19.29
N SER A 208 -1.37 17.21 18.32
CA SER A 208 -2.33 16.93 17.25
C SER A 208 -1.88 15.79 16.34
N VAL A 209 -2.84 15.00 15.87
CA VAL A 209 -2.65 14.00 14.79
C VAL A 209 -2.84 14.62 13.39
N ARG A 210 -3.32 15.89 13.32
CA ARG A 210 -3.55 16.60 12.06
C ARG A 210 -2.28 16.79 11.26
N ARG A 211 -2.47 16.95 9.98
CA ARG A 211 -1.49 17.41 9.00
C ARG A 211 -1.98 18.72 8.40
N VAL A 212 -1.06 19.59 8.05
CA VAL A 212 -1.37 20.91 7.48
C VAL A 212 -0.52 21.17 6.26
N ILE A 213 -1.02 21.98 5.34
CA ILE A 213 -0.24 22.52 4.24
C ILE A 213 0.75 23.53 4.81
N ASP A 214 2.01 23.34 4.51
CA ASP A 214 3.07 24.23 4.98
C ASP A 214 4.26 24.17 4.00
N PRO A 215 4.78 25.31 3.54
CA PRO A 215 5.94 25.36 2.64
C PRO A 215 7.19 24.65 3.16
N CYS A 216 7.35 24.55 4.49
CA CYS A 216 8.43 23.78 5.12
C CYS A 216 8.09 22.29 5.31
N GLY A 217 6.93 21.83 4.84
CA GLY A 217 6.49 20.45 4.92
C GLY A 217 7.24 19.55 3.95
N ALA A 218 7.02 18.24 4.09
CA ALA A 218 7.51 17.27 3.13
C ALA A 218 6.71 17.36 1.82
N GLU A 219 7.40 17.22 0.68
CA GLU A 219 6.80 17.18 -0.64
C GLU A 219 5.59 16.23 -0.66
N ALA A 220 4.47 16.70 -1.20
CA ALA A 220 3.24 15.93 -1.32
C ALA A 220 2.54 16.27 -2.63
N ILE A 221 2.41 15.26 -3.51
CA ILE A 221 1.86 15.41 -4.86
C ILE A 221 0.75 14.38 -5.06
N THR A 222 -0.45 14.88 -5.40
CA THR A 222 -1.66 14.09 -5.65
C THR A 222 -2.26 14.49 -6.99
N ASP A 223 -2.30 13.57 -7.94
CA ASP A 223 -3.07 13.76 -9.16
C ASP A 223 -4.54 13.44 -8.87
N PHE A 224 -5.46 14.15 -9.52
CA PHE A 224 -6.88 13.89 -9.43
C PHE A 224 -7.54 13.86 -10.80
N ARG A 225 -8.66 13.13 -10.90
CA ARG A 225 -9.55 13.11 -12.04
C ARG A 225 -10.99 12.95 -11.56
N LEU A 226 -11.91 13.76 -12.09
CA LEU A 226 -13.33 13.58 -11.82
C LEU A 226 -13.82 12.28 -12.45
N LEU A 227 -14.62 11.56 -11.70
CA LEU A 227 -15.35 10.42 -12.21
C LEU A 227 -16.75 10.89 -12.62
N LYS A 228 -17.12 10.68 -13.89
CA LYS A 228 -18.48 10.91 -14.34
C LYS A 228 -19.38 9.78 -13.85
N ASP A 229 -20.67 10.07 -13.61
CA ASP A 229 -21.71 9.10 -13.30
C ASP A 229 -21.85 8.05 -14.42
N CYS A 230 -21.01 7.03 -14.34
CA CYS A 230 -21.25 5.79 -15.05
C CYS A 230 -22.05 4.92 -14.10
N GLY A 231 -23.35 4.82 -14.32
CA GLY A 231 -24.31 4.11 -13.47
C GLY A 231 -23.70 2.92 -12.73
N PHE A 232 -23.74 2.96 -11.42
CA PHE A 232 -23.14 2.00 -10.49
C PHE A 232 -23.85 0.64 -10.49
N ASN A 233 -24.10 0.07 -11.66
CA ASN A 233 -24.51 -1.32 -11.80
C ASN A 233 -23.29 -2.18 -12.09
N GLY A 234 -22.62 -2.61 -11.02
CA GLY A 234 -21.55 -3.61 -11.01
C GLY A 234 -20.29 -3.13 -11.70
N CYS A 235 -19.23 -3.01 -10.95
CA CYS A 235 -17.81 -2.78 -11.23
C CYS A 235 -17.27 -3.07 -12.65
N ARG A 236 -17.85 -2.50 -13.68
CA ARG A 236 -17.23 -2.42 -15.00
C ARG A 236 -16.58 -1.05 -15.08
N GLY A 237 -15.30 -1.04 -14.73
CA GLY A 237 -14.30 -0.04 -14.95
C GLY A 237 -14.80 1.41 -15.06
N PHE A 238 -14.38 2.27 -14.14
CA PHE A 238 -14.36 3.69 -14.42
C PHE A 238 -13.56 3.88 -15.72
N ALA A 239 -14.25 3.94 -16.85
CA ALA A 239 -13.64 4.30 -18.11
C ALA A 239 -13.25 5.77 -17.97
N ALA A 240 -11.95 6.03 -17.97
CA ALA A 240 -11.47 7.35 -18.28
C ALA A 240 -11.99 7.69 -19.68
N GLU A 241 -12.90 8.65 -19.81
CA GLU A 241 -13.02 9.31 -21.08
C GLU A 241 -11.67 10.00 -21.31
N GLU A 242 -10.90 9.51 -22.25
CA GLU A 242 -9.81 10.20 -22.90
C GLU A 242 -10.41 11.40 -23.65
N ASN A 243 -10.74 12.43 -22.92
CA ASN A 243 -11.09 13.69 -23.51
C ASN A 243 -9.79 14.47 -23.65
N GLU A 244 -9.21 14.42 -24.84
CA GLU A 244 -7.92 15.06 -25.21
C GLU A 244 -7.86 16.58 -24.94
N GLN A 245 -8.92 17.20 -24.44
CA GLN A 245 -9.04 18.64 -24.15
C GLN A 245 -9.21 18.97 -22.65
N ALA A 246 -9.03 18.01 -21.72
CA ALA A 246 -9.08 18.35 -20.31
C ALA A 246 -7.84 19.16 -19.93
N GLU A 247 -8.00 20.45 -19.62
CA GLU A 247 -6.93 21.24 -19.04
C GLU A 247 -6.44 20.58 -17.76
N ASN A 248 -5.21 20.07 -17.78
CA ASN A 248 -4.53 19.57 -16.60
C ASN A 248 -4.06 20.77 -15.75
N ILE A 249 -4.81 21.07 -14.71
CA ILE A 249 -4.47 22.16 -13.80
C ILE A 249 -3.44 21.73 -12.76
N VAL A 250 -2.61 22.67 -12.31
CA VAL A 250 -1.68 22.45 -11.20
C VAL A 250 -1.99 23.45 -10.09
N ILE A 251 -2.28 22.94 -8.89
CA ILE A 251 -2.60 23.73 -7.70
C ILE A 251 -1.42 23.63 -6.74
N LYS A 252 -0.75 24.76 -6.53
CA LYS A 252 0.42 24.88 -5.64
C LYS A 252 0.14 25.66 -4.36
N LYS A 253 -0.99 26.37 -4.31
CA LYS A 253 -1.44 27.17 -3.15
C LYS A 253 -2.96 27.06 -3.05
N GLU A 254 -3.48 27.20 -1.83
CA GLU A 254 -4.92 27.16 -1.56
C GLU A 254 -5.71 28.16 -2.43
N ASN A 255 -5.17 29.36 -2.65
CA ASN A 255 -5.82 30.38 -3.48
C ASN A 255 -5.88 30.04 -4.98
N ASP A 256 -5.07 29.10 -5.46
CA ASP A 256 -5.12 28.68 -6.87
C ASP A 256 -6.44 27.96 -7.16
N ALA A 257 -6.99 27.24 -6.19
CA ALA A 257 -8.27 26.53 -6.32
C ALA A 257 -9.47 27.49 -6.56
N GLN A 258 -9.42 28.71 -6.00
CA GLN A 258 -10.50 29.70 -6.11
C GLN A 258 -10.71 30.21 -7.55
N ARG A 259 -9.77 29.96 -8.47
CA ARG A 259 -9.88 30.34 -9.88
C ARG A 259 -10.84 29.45 -10.67
N TYR A 260 -11.24 28.30 -10.11
CA TYR A 260 -12.05 27.31 -10.80
C TYR A 260 -13.48 27.34 -10.27
N LYS A 261 -14.46 27.29 -11.19
CA LYS A 261 -15.87 27.21 -10.84
C LYS A 261 -16.15 25.85 -10.17
N ASN A 262 -16.65 25.89 -8.94
CA ASN A 262 -16.91 24.68 -8.17
C ASN A 262 -18.15 23.93 -8.66
N LYS A 263 -18.09 22.59 -8.63
CA LYS A 263 -19.25 21.70 -8.74
C LYS A 263 -19.78 21.42 -7.34
N SER A 264 -21.08 21.50 -7.14
CA SER A 264 -21.76 21.21 -5.86
C SER A 264 -22.21 19.76 -5.77
N GLY A 265 -22.54 19.31 -4.56
CA GLY A 265 -23.01 17.95 -4.28
C GLY A 265 -21.90 17.01 -3.86
N LEU A 266 -22.21 15.72 -3.76
CA LEU A 266 -21.22 14.67 -3.48
C LEU A 266 -20.58 14.22 -4.80
N ILE A 267 -19.29 14.50 -4.97
CA ILE A 267 -18.56 14.27 -6.22
C ILE A 267 -17.54 13.16 -6.01
N PRO A 268 -17.61 12.07 -6.79
CA PRO A 268 -16.58 11.04 -6.81
C PRO A 268 -15.35 11.54 -7.58
N VAL A 269 -14.19 11.42 -6.94
CA VAL A 269 -12.90 11.84 -7.48
C VAL A 269 -11.93 10.67 -7.39
N GLU A 270 -11.26 10.36 -8.51
CA GLU A 270 -10.12 9.46 -8.52
C GLU A 270 -8.87 10.23 -8.14
N PHE A 271 -8.10 9.67 -7.22
CA PHE A 271 -6.80 10.20 -6.81
C PHE A 271 -5.69 9.21 -7.13
N ARG A 272 -4.58 9.69 -7.72
CA ARG A 272 -3.35 8.96 -7.87
C ARG A 272 -2.28 9.60 -6.99
N LEU A 273 -1.66 8.81 -6.12
CA LEU A 273 -0.60 9.29 -5.24
C LEU A 273 0.78 9.15 -5.91
N ARG A 274 1.48 10.27 -6.15
CA ARG A 274 2.91 10.28 -6.51
C ARG A 274 3.79 10.20 -5.27
N THR A 275 3.34 10.75 -4.15
CA THR A 275 3.95 10.65 -2.81
C THR A 275 2.98 9.98 -1.85
N GLY A 276 3.39 9.65 -0.62
CA GLY A 276 2.55 8.93 0.35
C GLY A 276 2.66 9.50 1.76
N ARG A 277 2.24 10.76 1.98
CA ARG A 277 2.24 11.35 3.31
C ARG A 277 0.99 10.95 4.09
N THR A 278 1.10 10.96 5.42
CA THR A 278 -0.05 10.69 6.30
C THR A 278 -1.19 11.64 5.97
N HIS A 279 -2.40 11.12 5.78
CA HIS A 279 -3.62 11.86 5.45
C HIS A 279 -3.55 12.67 4.13
N GLN A 280 -2.61 12.41 3.23
CA GLN A 280 -2.30 13.29 2.10
C GLN A 280 -3.54 13.67 1.27
N ILE A 281 -4.34 12.70 0.80
CA ILE A 281 -5.55 12.98 0.01
C ILE A 281 -6.54 13.83 0.83
N ARG A 282 -6.72 13.51 2.10
CA ARG A 282 -7.65 14.21 3.00
C ARG A 282 -7.25 15.67 3.19
N VAL A 283 -5.96 15.93 3.43
CA VAL A 283 -5.41 17.28 3.57
C VAL A 283 -5.53 18.06 2.28
N HIS A 284 -5.14 17.45 1.15
CA HIS A 284 -5.22 18.11 -0.15
C HIS A 284 -6.65 18.45 -0.55
N ALA A 285 -7.60 17.52 -0.38
CA ALA A 285 -9.00 17.76 -0.66
C ALA A 285 -9.57 18.92 0.19
N ALA A 286 -9.26 18.94 1.48
CA ALA A 286 -9.67 20.03 2.36
C ALA A 286 -8.99 21.38 1.99
N ALA A 287 -7.71 21.37 1.66
CA ALA A 287 -6.96 22.57 1.28
C ALA A 287 -7.47 23.24 0.00
N VAL A 288 -8.03 22.45 -0.93
CA VAL A 288 -8.69 22.99 -2.13
C VAL A 288 -10.17 23.38 -1.88
N GLY A 289 -10.65 23.28 -0.64
CA GLY A 289 -12.00 23.67 -0.24
C GLY A 289 -13.06 22.58 -0.40
N HIS A 290 -12.67 21.34 -0.68
CA HIS A 290 -13.57 20.21 -0.97
C HIS A 290 -13.23 18.97 -0.13
N PRO A 291 -13.44 19.01 1.21
CA PRO A 291 -13.10 17.89 2.07
C PRO A 291 -13.90 16.63 1.69
N LEU A 292 -13.37 15.47 2.05
CA LEU A 292 -14.06 14.20 1.88
C LEU A 292 -15.32 14.15 2.77
N ALA A 293 -16.38 13.55 2.28
CA ALA A 293 -17.59 13.29 3.06
C ALA A 293 -17.23 12.45 4.31
N GLY A 294 -17.79 12.81 5.46
CA GLY A 294 -17.54 12.16 6.74
C GLY A 294 -16.13 12.31 7.31
N ASP A 295 -15.31 13.20 6.76
CA ASP A 295 -13.97 13.47 7.29
C ASP A 295 -14.01 14.43 8.48
N TRP A 296 -14.23 13.91 9.66
CA TRP A 296 -14.34 14.66 10.92
C TRP A 296 -13.07 15.45 11.27
N LEU A 297 -11.90 15.09 10.74
CA LEU A 297 -10.64 15.75 11.06
C LEU A 297 -10.34 16.96 10.18
N TYR A 298 -10.74 16.92 8.90
CA TYR A 298 -10.44 17.94 7.89
C TYR A 298 -11.68 18.59 7.28
N GLY A 299 -12.86 18.08 7.57
CA GLY A 299 -14.14 18.57 7.10
C GLY A 299 -15.15 18.62 8.25
N THR A 300 -16.31 18.03 8.02
CA THR A 300 -17.41 17.94 8.97
C THR A 300 -17.69 16.48 9.32
N GLU A 301 -18.00 16.22 10.59
CA GLU A 301 -18.48 14.92 11.03
C GLU A 301 -19.94 14.73 10.57
N GLU A 302 -20.20 13.63 9.84
CA GLU A 302 -21.50 13.36 9.22
C GLU A 302 -21.90 11.90 9.41
N PRO A 303 -22.18 11.45 10.65
CA PRO A 303 -22.45 10.05 10.97
C PRO A 303 -23.69 9.51 10.25
N GLU A 304 -24.67 10.37 9.97
CA GLU A 304 -25.88 10.02 9.21
C GLU A 304 -25.61 9.78 7.72
N LEU A 305 -24.50 10.31 7.23
CA LEU A 305 -24.08 10.19 5.84
C LEU A 305 -23.10 9.04 5.69
N ILE A 306 -21.97 9.13 6.40
CA ILE A 306 -20.94 8.11 6.50
C ILE A 306 -20.07 8.35 7.76
N GLY A 307 -19.88 7.31 8.58
CA GLY A 307 -19.15 7.41 9.85
C GLY A 307 -17.62 7.43 9.75
N ARG A 308 -17.06 7.74 8.56
CA ARG A 308 -15.62 7.77 8.28
C ARG A 308 -15.31 8.61 7.05
N PRO A 309 -14.07 9.03 6.83
CA PRO A 309 -13.69 9.63 5.55
C PRO A 309 -14.05 8.72 4.38
N ALA A 310 -14.81 9.23 3.43
CA ALA A 310 -15.22 8.51 2.23
C ALA A 310 -14.05 8.33 1.27
N LEU A 311 -13.09 7.48 1.66
CA LEU A 311 -11.85 7.19 0.92
C LEU A 311 -11.61 5.68 0.82
N HIS A 312 -11.30 5.24 -0.39
CA HIS A 312 -11.08 3.84 -0.72
C HIS A 312 -9.92 3.65 -1.70
N SER A 313 -8.92 2.84 -1.33
CA SER A 313 -7.84 2.40 -2.20
C SER A 313 -8.37 1.31 -3.13
N TYR A 314 -8.87 1.70 -4.31
CA TYR A 314 -9.63 0.76 -5.13
C TYR A 314 -8.79 -0.03 -6.13
N ARG A 315 -7.58 0.48 -6.48
CA ARG A 315 -6.72 -0.15 -7.48
C ARG A 315 -5.25 0.06 -7.18
N LEU A 316 -4.49 -1.01 -7.35
CA LEU A 316 -3.03 -1.03 -7.29
C LEU A 316 -2.48 -1.65 -8.57
N GLU A 317 -1.54 -0.98 -9.21
CA GLU A 317 -0.79 -1.49 -10.35
C GLU A 317 0.70 -1.52 -10.02
N PHE A 318 1.33 -2.67 -10.17
CA PHE A 318 2.76 -2.80 -9.92
C PHE A 318 3.41 -3.92 -10.72
N VAL A 319 4.74 -3.89 -10.82
CA VAL A 319 5.53 -4.98 -11.36
C VAL A 319 6.00 -5.87 -10.21
N HIS A 320 5.67 -7.16 -10.25
CA HIS A 320 6.09 -8.11 -9.22
C HIS A 320 7.63 -8.25 -9.24
N PRO A 321 8.33 -7.91 -8.13
CA PRO A 321 9.79 -7.78 -8.15
C PRO A 321 10.57 -9.05 -8.53
N LEU A 322 10.01 -10.23 -8.26
CA LEU A 322 10.66 -11.51 -8.56
C LEU A 322 10.19 -12.15 -9.87
N ARG A 323 8.94 -11.89 -10.28
CA ARG A 323 8.36 -12.52 -11.48
C ARG A 323 8.44 -11.61 -12.70
N GLY A 324 8.62 -10.30 -12.52
CA GLY A 324 8.64 -9.31 -13.60
C GLY A 324 7.29 -9.07 -14.26
N GLU A 325 6.22 -9.72 -13.80
CA GLU A 325 4.86 -9.57 -14.32
C GLU A 325 4.17 -8.32 -13.80
N LYS A 326 3.38 -7.66 -14.65
CA LYS A 326 2.52 -6.56 -14.23
C LYS A 326 1.25 -7.11 -13.58
N LEU A 327 0.98 -6.69 -12.37
CA LEU A 327 -0.22 -7.02 -11.62
C LEU A 327 -1.11 -5.80 -11.48
N CYS A 328 -2.42 -5.99 -11.69
CA CYS A 328 -3.46 -4.99 -11.45
C CYS A 328 -4.46 -5.59 -10.46
N ILE A 329 -4.39 -5.16 -9.22
CA ILE A 329 -5.25 -5.63 -8.12
C ILE A 329 -6.32 -4.60 -7.86
N LYS A 330 -7.58 -5.03 -7.77
CA LYS A 330 -8.74 -4.16 -7.54
C LYS A 330 -9.51 -4.62 -6.31
N ALA A 331 -10.02 -3.67 -5.54
CA ALA A 331 -11.01 -3.86 -4.49
C ALA A 331 -12.30 -3.14 -4.89
N GLU A 332 -13.42 -3.80 -4.68
CA GLU A 332 -14.74 -3.19 -4.97
C GLU A 332 -15.04 -2.05 -4.00
N LEU A 333 -15.74 -1.03 -4.49
CA LEU A 333 -16.16 0.09 -3.67
C LEU A 333 -17.06 -0.43 -2.52
N PRO A 334 -16.78 -0.08 -1.26
CA PRO A 334 -17.55 -0.60 -0.11
C PRO A 334 -18.97 -0.06 -0.10
N GLN A 335 -19.89 -0.83 0.46
CA GLN A 335 -21.34 -0.56 0.44
C GLN A 335 -21.72 0.82 0.98
N ASP A 336 -21.04 1.32 2.02
CA ASP A 336 -21.29 2.66 2.58
C ASP A 336 -21.01 3.75 1.55
N MET A 337 -19.93 3.64 0.76
CA MET A 337 -19.63 4.59 -0.32
C MET A 337 -20.54 4.40 -1.54
N GLN A 338 -20.94 3.15 -1.87
CA GLN A 338 -21.92 2.91 -2.93
C GLN A 338 -23.26 3.59 -2.62
N LYS A 339 -23.72 3.52 -1.35
CA LYS A 339 -24.95 4.18 -0.89
C LYS A 339 -24.86 5.71 -1.00
N LEU A 340 -23.69 6.31 -0.78
CA LEU A 340 -23.52 7.74 -0.98
C LEU A 340 -23.78 8.15 -2.43
N LEU A 341 -23.25 7.39 -3.37
CA LEU A 341 -23.36 7.67 -4.80
C LEU A 341 -24.76 7.37 -5.37
N SER A 342 -25.50 6.44 -4.75
CA SER A 342 -26.89 6.11 -5.18
C SER A 342 -27.96 7.10 -4.67
N ARG A 343 -27.62 8.03 -3.76
CA ARG A 343 -28.54 9.04 -3.24
C ARG A 343 -28.65 10.29 -4.12
N HIS A 344 -27.90 10.33 -5.20
CA HIS A 344 -27.83 11.39 -6.19
C HIS A 344 -28.08 10.84 -7.60
#